data_a21e4d04f1ec2b3564dfde816a9a4697
#
_entry.id   a21e4d04f1ec2b3564dfde816a9a4697
#
_cell.length_a   1.000
_cell.length_b   1.000
_cell.length_c   1.000
_cell.angle_alpha   90.00
_cell.angle_beta   90.00
_cell.angle_gamma   90.00
#
_symmetry.space_group_name_H-M   'P 1'
#
loop_
_entity.id
_entity.type
_entity.pdbx_description
1 polymer ?
#
loop_
_entity_poly.entity_id
_entity_poly.type
_entity_poly.pdbx_seq_one_letter_code
_entity_poly.pdbx_strand_id
1 'polypeptide(L)'
;VKERLSQEDIKETGFLLDGYPRTIDQAHALDAILRDLGIDLDGVINIEVDPSCLLERLSGRIIHRQTGETFHKVFNPPVNYNEEDYYQREDDKPETVKRRLDVNIAQGEPILAHYRGLKLVHDIQGNQDINDVFSDIEKVLEKLK
;
A
#
# COMPACT_ATOMS: atom_id res chain seq x y z
N VAL A 1 6.40 -10.72 -12.26
CA VAL A 1 5.70 -11.34 -11.13
C VAL A 1 5.74 -12.87 -11.22
N LYS A 2 5.36 -13.44 -12.35
CA LYS A 2 5.38 -14.90 -12.52
C LYS A 2 6.77 -15.51 -12.29
N GLU A 3 7.79 -14.89 -12.86
CA GLU A 3 9.18 -15.33 -12.71
C GLU A 3 9.61 -15.37 -11.24
N ARG A 4 9.29 -14.34 -10.49
CA ARG A 4 9.63 -14.28 -9.06
C ARG A 4 8.84 -15.30 -8.24
N LEU A 5 7.56 -15.47 -8.50
CA LEU A 5 6.70 -16.40 -7.79
C LEU A 5 7.02 -17.87 -8.09
N SER A 6 7.70 -18.16 -9.20
CA SER A 6 8.09 -19.52 -9.56
C SER A 6 9.38 -19.99 -8.88
N GLN A 7 10.06 -19.12 -8.14
CA GLN A 7 11.28 -19.50 -7.42
C GLN A 7 10.97 -20.39 -6.20
N GLU A 8 11.90 -21.25 -5.86
CA GLU A 8 11.73 -22.26 -4.81
C GLU A 8 11.51 -21.66 -3.41
N ASP A 9 12.14 -20.54 -3.10
CA ASP A 9 11.99 -19.89 -1.80
C ASP A 9 10.54 -19.46 -1.52
N ILE A 10 9.77 -19.14 -2.54
CA ILE A 10 8.36 -18.77 -2.42
C ILE A 10 7.52 -19.94 -1.91
N LYS A 11 7.84 -21.16 -2.33
CA LYS A 11 7.13 -22.35 -1.88
C LYS A 11 7.35 -22.64 -0.41
N GLU A 12 8.53 -22.31 0.11
CA GLU A 12 8.89 -22.55 1.51
C GLU A 12 8.42 -21.45 2.45
N THR A 13 8.59 -20.19 2.06
CA THR A 13 8.36 -19.04 2.94
C THR A 13 7.11 -18.23 2.63
N GLY A 14 6.50 -18.44 1.45
CA GLY A 14 5.37 -17.66 0.99
C GLY A 14 5.79 -16.35 0.35
N PHE A 15 4.82 -15.46 0.11
CA PHE A 15 5.08 -14.19 -0.54
C PHE A 15 4.11 -13.11 -0.08
N LEU A 16 4.53 -11.89 -0.22
CA LEU A 16 3.73 -10.69 0.00
C LEU A 16 3.83 -9.81 -1.25
N LEU A 17 2.69 -9.43 -1.81
CA LEU A 17 2.62 -8.49 -2.92
C LEU A 17 2.18 -7.12 -2.40
N ASP A 18 3.05 -6.13 -2.56
CA ASP A 18 2.80 -4.76 -2.16
C ASP A 18 2.75 -3.87 -3.41
N GLY A 19 1.66 -3.14 -3.56
CA GLY A 19 1.45 -2.28 -4.73
C GLY A 19 1.09 -3.01 -6.01
N TYR A 20 0.72 -4.29 -5.94
CA TYR A 20 0.30 -5.10 -7.09
C TYR A 20 -0.76 -6.12 -6.62
N PRO A 21 -1.84 -6.37 -7.36
CA PRO A 21 -2.24 -5.70 -8.61
C PRO A 21 -2.77 -4.28 -8.38
N ARG A 22 -2.66 -3.42 -9.40
CA ARG A 22 -3.18 -2.05 -9.36
C ARG A 22 -4.39 -1.85 -10.28
N THR A 23 -4.63 -2.78 -11.18
CA THR A 23 -5.78 -2.77 -12.08
C THR A 23 -6.47 -4.12 -12.04
N ILE A 24 -7.74 -4.15 -12.45
CA ILE A 24 -8.49 -5.41 -12.50
C ILE A 24 -7.88 -6.40 -13.51
N ASP A 25 -7.34 -5.90 -14.61
CA ASP A 25 -6.65 -6.74 -15.59
C ASP A 25 -5.42 -7.41 -14.98
N GLN A 26 -4.66 -6.69 -14.17
CA GLN A 26 -3.53 -7.25 -13.43
C GLN A 26 -3.98 -8.28 -12.40
N ALA A 27 -5.12 -8.06 -11.75
CA ALA A 27 -5.69 -9.02 -10.80
C ALA A 27 -6.05 -10.34 -11.50
N HIS A 28 -6.67 -10.28 -12.65
CA HIS A 28 -6.98 -11.48 -13.45
C HIS A 28 -5.71 -12.17 -13.94
N ALA A 29 -4.70 -11.41 -14.36
CA ALA A 29 -3.41 -11.96 -14.76
C ALA A 29 -2.71 -12.67 -13.59
N LEU A 30 -2.77 -12.08 -12.41
CA LEU A 30 -2.22 -12.69 -11.20
C LEU A 30 -2.92 -14.00 -10.85
N ASP A 31 -4.24 -14.03 -10.94
CA ASP A 31 -5.02 -15.24 -10.68
C ASP A 31 -4.61 -16.38 -11.64
N ALA A 32 -4.39 -16.08 -12.91
CA ALA A 32 -3.92 -17.03 -13.89
C ALA A 32 -2.51 -17.55 -13.56
N ILE A 33 -1.61 -16.64 -13.16
CA ILE A 33 -0.24 -17.00 -12.77
C ILE A 33 -0.25 -17.94 -11.55
N LEU A 34 -1.03 -17.62 -10.53
CA LEU A 34 -1.12 -18.46 -9.33
C LEU A 34 -1.71 -19.84 -9.63
N ARG A 35 -2.69 -19.89 -10.53
CA ARG A 35 -3.27 -21.15 -10.97
C ARG A 35 -2.24 -22.00 -11.69
N ASP A 36 -1.47 -21.41 -12.60
CA ASP A 36 -0.41 -22.11 -13.32
C ASP A 36 0.66 -22.65 -12.41
N LEU A 37 0.97 -21.96 -11.32
CA LEU A 37 1.98 -22.36 -10.35
C LEU A 37 1.44 -23.28 -9.25
N GLY A 38 0.12 -23.50 -9.21
CA GLY A 38 -0.52 -24.30 -8.18
C GLY A 38 -0.46 -23.66 -6.79
N ILE A 39 -0.45 -22.34 -6.73
CA ILE A 39 -0.38 -21.56 -5.49
C ILE A 39 -1.72 -20.88 -5.24
N ASP A 40 -2.21 -20.96 -4.01
CA ASP A 40 -3.42 -20.25 -3.59
C ASP A 40 -3.06 -18.97 -2.87
N LEU A 41 -3.88 -17.93 -3.08
CA LEU A 41 -3.76 -16.69 -2.33
C LEU A 41 -4.48 -16.85 -1.00
N ASP A 42 -3.77 -16.65 0.12
CA ASP A 42 -4.32 -16.86 1.45
C ASP A 42 -5.21 -15.71 1.91
N GLY A 43 -4.89 -14.50 1.52
CA GLY A 43 -5.69 -13.33 1.90
C GLY A 43 -5.23 -12.05 1.25
N VAL A 44 -6.10 -11.06 1.30
CA VAL A 44 -5.85 -9.69 0.84
C VAL A 44 -6.10 -8.75 2.01
N ILE A 45 -5.11 -7.95 2.36
CA ILE A 45 -5.23 -6.96 3.41
C ILE A 45 -5.53 -5.61 2.76
N ASN A 46 -6.70 -5.06 3.07
CA ASN A 46 -7.11 -3.75 2.62
C ASN A 46 -7.02 -2.76 3.78
N ILE A 47 -6.12 -1.79 3.67
CA ILE A 47 -5.96 -0.75 4.67
C ILE A 47 -6.85 0.42 4.27
N GLU A 48 -7.95 0.60 4.99
CA GLU A 48 -8.91 1.68 4.74
C GLU A 48 -8.44 2.96 5.41
N VAL A 49 -8.21 4.00 4.61
CA VAL A 49 -7.81 5.32 5.09
C VAL A 49 -8.74 6.36 4.50
N ASP A 50 -9.19 7.32 5.32
CA ASP A 50 -9.96 8.45 4.83
C ASP A 50 -9.12 9.21 3.78
N PRO A 51 -9.65 9.46 2.57
CA PRO A 51 -8.91 10.18 1.54
C PRO A 51 -8.37 11.54 1.99
N SER A 52 -9.08 12.26 2.84
CA SER A 52 -8.62 13.55 3.37
C SER A 52 -7.40 13.40 4.28
N CYS A 53 -7.38 12.38 5.14
CA CYS A 53 -6.23 12.06 5.98
C CYS A 53 -5.02 11.65 5.16
N LEU A 54 -5.24 10.85 4.12
CA LEU A 54 -4.18 10.39 3.24
C LEU A 54 -3.61 11.56 2.42
N LEU A 55 -4.46 12.46 1.95
CA LEU A 55 -4.05 13.68 1.27
C LEU A 55 -3.13 14.53 2.14
N GLU A 56 -3.51 14.75 3.41
CA GLU A 56 -2.71 15.49 4.37
C GLU A 56 -1.34 14.85 4.61
N ARG A 57 -1.32 13.53 4.82
CA ARG A 57 -0.08 12.79 5.04
C ARG A 57 0.87 12.87 3.85
N LEU A 58 0.37 12.71 2.65
CA LEU A 58 1.19 12.70 1.44
C LEU A 58 1.62 14.11 1.03
N SER A 59 0.72 15.10 1.15
CA SER A 59 1.03 16.47 0.74
C SER A 59 1.97 17.19 1.70
N GLY A 60 2.11 16.71 2.94
CA GLY A 60 3.03 17.28 3.93
C GLY A 60 4.43 16.70 3.89
N ARG A 61 4.71 15.77 2.99
CA ARG A 61 6.03 15.14 2.87
C ARG A 61 7.05 16.13 2.31
N ILE A 62 8.23 16.17 2.96
CA ILE A 62 9.36 17.02 2.56
C ILE A 62 10.64 16.19 2.55
N ILE A 63 11.59 16.58 1.73
CA ILE A 63 12.84 15.85 1.53
C ILE A 63 14.02 16.80 1.76
N HIS A 64 14.98 16.36 2.58
CA HIS A 64 16.21 17.12 2.84
C HIS A 64 17.08 17.14 1.58
N ARG A 65 17.52 18.35 1.15
CA ARG A 65 18.26 18.54 -0.10
C ARG A 65 19.62 17.85 -0.12
N GLN A 66 20.28 17.75 1.03
CA GLN A 66 21.63 17.19 1.12
C GLN A 66 21.62 15.69 1.44
N THR A 67 20.79 15.24 2.37
CA THR A 67 20.79 13.85 2.85
C THR A 67 19.81 12.95 2.13
N GLY A 68 18.78 13.51 1.51
CA GLY A 68 17.71 12.75 0.89
C GLY A 68 16.72 12.13 1.89
N GLU A 69 16.86 12.44 3.17
CA GLU A 69 15.94 11.92 4.20
C GLU A 69 14.55 12.51 4.02
N THR A 70 13.54 11.68 4.22
CA THR A 70 12.13 12.05 4.09
C THR A 70 11.54 12.37 5.48
N PHE A 71 10.88 13.52 5.58
CA PHE A 71 10.19 13.96 6.78
C PHE A 71 8.77 14.37 6.44
N HIS A 72 7.98 14.67 7.45
CA HIS A 72 6.64 15.20 7.31
C HIS A 72 6.48 16.45 8.17
N LYS A 73 5.91 17.51 7.60
CA LYS A 73 5.75 18.81 8.29
C LYS A 73 4.99 18.70 9.61
N VAL A 74 4.02 17.80 9.69
CA VAL A 74 3.13 17.66 10.85
C VAL A 74 3.44 16.39 11.65
N PHE A 75 3.52 15.22 10.98
CA PHE A 75 3.61 13.92 11.66
C PHE A 75 5.03 13.51 12.03
N ASN A 76 6.03 14.00 11.32
CA ASN A 76 7.43 13.70 11.59
C ASN A 76 8.31 14.91 11.21
N PRO A 77 8.15 16.04 11.91
CA PRO A 77 8.93 17.24 11.58
C PRO A 77 10.40 17.03 11.87
N PRO A 78 11.30 17.57 11.02
CA PRO A 78 12.72 17.49 11.28
C PRO A 78 13.13 18.39 12.45
N VAL A 79 14.20 17.98 13.15
CA VAL A 79 14.81 18.80 14.18
C VAL A 79 15.54 19.97 13.50
N ASN A 80 15.36 21.17 14.02
CA ASN A 80 15.94 22.40 13.44
C ASN A 80 15.51 22.63 11.99
N TYR A 81 14.20 22.57 11.76
CA TYR A 81 13.63 22.77 10.43
C TYR A 81 13.99 24.12 9.86
N ASN A 82 14.61 24.12 8.69
CA ASN A 82 14.87 25.29 7.87
C ASN A 82 14.29 25.03 6.48
N GLU A 83 13.29 25.80 6.08
CA GLU A 83 12.57 25.61 4.83
C GLU A 83 13.49 25.59 3.61
N GLU A 84 14.60 26.31 3.64
CA GLU A 84 15.54 26.35 2.54
C GLU A 84 16.30 25.02 2.32
N ASP A 85 16.45 24.21 3.37
CA ASP A 85 17.15 22.94 3.31
C ASP A 85 16.27 21.80 2.82
N TYR A 86 15.00 22.03 2.60
CA TYR A 86 14.01 21.01 2.23
C TYR A 86 13.29 21.39 0.94
N TYR A 87 12.81 20.38 0.24
CA TYR A 87 11.96 20.58 -0.92
C TYR A 87 10.81 19.59 -0.91
N GLN A 88 9.75 19.91 -1.63
CA GLN A 88 8.62 19.04 -1.85
C GLN A 88 8.63 18.60 -3.31
N ARG A 89 8.49 17.30 -3.53
CA ARG A 89 8.41 16.76 -4.89
C ARG A 89 7.12 17.24 -5.55
N GLU A 90 7.17 17.40 -6.87
CA GLU A 90 5.98 17.77 -7.66
C GLU A 90 4.81 16.82 -7.39
N ASP A 91 5.12 15.51 -7.25
CA ASP A 91 4.14 14.47 -6.96
C ASP A 91 3.49 14.58 -5.59
N ASP A 92 4.07 15.34 -4.68
CA ASP A 92 3.57 15.51 -3.31
C ASP A 92 2.75 16.79 -3.11
N LYS A 93 2.55 17.58 -4.17
CA LYS A 93 1.66 18.75 -4.11
C LYS A 93 0.21 18.31 -3.92
N PRO A 94 -0.59 19.04 -3.11
CA PRO A 94 -1.97 18.62 -2.81
C PRO A 94 -2.82 18.32 -4.04
N GLU A 95 -2.71 19.10 -5.09
CA GLU A 95 -3.49 18.90 -6.32
C GLU A 95 -3.11 17.58 -7.02
N THR A 96 -1.82 17.30 -7.12
CA THR A 96 -1.31 16.08 -7.74
C THR A 96 -1.67 14.86 -6.90
N VAL A 97 -1.50 14.94 -5.59
CA VAL A 97 -1.84 13.86 -4.65
C VAL A 97 -3.32 13.53 -4.73
N LYS A 98 -4.18 14.55 -4.72
CA LYS A 98 -5.63 14.35 -4.81
C LYS A 98 -6.02 13.62 -6.10
N ARG A 99 -5.43 14.01 -7.24
CA ARG A 99 -5.68 13.36 -8.52
C ARG A 99 -5.25 11.89 -8.50
N ARG A 100 -4.07 11.62 -7.95
CA ARG A 100 -3.56 10.24 -7.81
C ARG A 100 -4.45 9.39 -6.91
N LEU A 101 -4.93 9.95 -5.80
CA LEU A 101 -5.85 9.26 -4.89
C LEU A 101 -7.17 8.92 -5.56
N ASP A 102 -7.76 9.86 -6.29
CA ASP A 102 -9.00 9.63 -7.01
C ASP A 102 -8.87 8.50 -8.03
N VAL A 103 -7.77 8.48 -8.78
CA VAL A 103 -7.47 7.41 -9.74
C VAL A 103 -7.26 6.07 -9.03
N ASN A 104 -6.48 6.06 -7.95
CA ASN A 104 -6.21 4.84 -7.20
C ASN A 104 -7.48 4.24 -6.58
N ILE A 105 -8.35 5.07 -6.05
CA ILE A 105 -9.64 4.63 -5.49
C ILE A 105 -10.50 4.01 -6.60
N ALA A 106 -10.61 4.69 -7.74
CA ALA A 106 -11.41 4.20 -8.86
C ALA A 106 -10.88 2.87 -9.41
N GLN A 107 -9.56 2.68 -9.46
CA GLN A 107 -8.94 1.43 -9.91
C GLN A 107 -8.98 0.33 -8.85
N GLY A 108 -8.93 0.70 -7.58
CA GLY A 108 -8.91 -0.25 -6.47
C GLY A 108 -10.26 -0.89 -6.18
N GLU A 109 -11.36 -0.19 -6.40
CA GLU A 109 -12.70 -0.72 -6.12
C GLU A 109 -13.02 -2.03 -6.87
N PRO A 110 -12.79 -2.13 -8.21
CA PRO A 110 -13.02 -3.40 -8.91
C PRO A 110 -12.15 -4.55 -8.39
N ILE A 111 -10.91 -4.25 -8.02
CA ILE A 111 -9.98 -5.25 -7.49
C ILE A 111 -10.49 -5.79 -6.16
N LEU A 112 -10.90 -4.91 -5.26
CA LEU A 112 -11.45 -5.31 -3.96
C LEU A 112 -12.75 -6.10 -4.12
N ALA A 113 -13.62 -5.69 -5.03
CA ALA A 113 -14.86 -6.41 -5.32
C ALA A 113 -14.56 -7.84 -5.81
N HIS A 114 -13.56 -8.00 -6.67
CA HIS A 114 -13.13 -9.30 -7.16
C HIS A 114 -12.69 -10.22 -6.01
N TYR A 115 -11.81 -9.75 -5.13
CA TYR A 115 -11.31 -10.55 -4.02
C TYR A 115 -12.33 -10.72 -2.90
N ARG A 116 -13.26 -9.77 -2.71
CA ARG A 116 -14.38 -9.95 -1.76
C ARG A 116 -15.31 -11.08 -2.22
N GLY A 117 -15.51 -11.21 -3.52
CA GLY A 117 -16.24 -12.33 -4.09
C GLY A 117 -15.59 -13.68 -3.77
N LEU A 118 -14.28 -13.72 -3.60
CA LEU A 118 -13.52 -14.89 -3.20
C LEU A 118 -13.39 -15.05 -1.69
N LYS A 119 -13.94 -14.12 -0.92
CA LYS A 119 -13.89 -14.09 0.56
C LYS A 119 -12.47 -14.01 1.13
N LEU A 120 -11.57 -13.33 0.44
CA LEU A 120 -10.17 -13.20 0.81
C LEU A 120 -9.82 -11.86 1.48
N VAL A 121 -10.69 -10.84 1.38
CA VAL A 121 -10.37 -9.49 1.85
C VAL A 121 -10.55 -9.34 3.36
N HIS A 122 -9.53 -8.80 4.00
CA HIS A 122 -9.54 -8.40 5.41
C HIS A 122 -9.32 -6.91 5.50
N ASP A 123 -10.30 -6.17 6.01
CA ASP A 123 -10.24 -4.71 6.13
C ASP A 123 -9.53 -4.31 7.42
N ILE A 124 -8.58 -3.41 7.30
CA ILE A 124 -7.83 -2.84 8.43
C ILE A 124 -8.09 -1.35 8.47
N GLN A 125 -8.44 -0.81 9.64
CA GLN A 125 -8.64 0.61 9.82
C GLN A 125 -7.28 1.33 9.81
N GLY A 126 -7.04 2.16 8.79
CA GLY A 126 -5.79 2.90 8.63
C GLY A 126 -5.77 4.26 9.33
N ASN A 127 -6.91 4.75 9.83
CA ASN A 127 -7.02 6.04 10.52
C ASN A 127 -6.72 5.91 12.03
N GLN A 128 -5.66 5.20 12.36
CA GLN A 128 -5.22 4.97 13.73
C GLN A 128 -3.71 5.02 13.80
N ASP A 129 -3.14 4.90 14.98
CA ASP A 129 -1.69 4.87 15.16
C ASP A 129 -1.08 3.72 14.35
N ILE A 130 0.11 3.94 13.80
CA ILE A 130 0.82 2.95 13.00
C ILE A 130 1.03 1.63 13.75
N ASN A 131 1.24 1.70 15.07
CA ASN A 131 1.40 0.51 15.89
C ASN A 131 0.10 -0.28 16.01
N ASP A 132 -1.05 0.39 16.04
CA ASP A 132 -2.37 -0.25 16.07
C ASP A 132 -2.69 -0.90 14.72
N VAL A 133 -2.33 -0.23 13.63
CA VAL A 133 -2.45 -0.81 12.28
C VAL A 133 -1.62 -2.08 12.19
N PHE A 134 -0.39 -2.04 12.66
CA PHE A 134 0.51 -3.19 12.65
C PHE A 134 -0.04 -4.36 13.47
N SER A 135 -0.58 -4.07 14.67
CA SER A 135 -1.21 -5.10 15.51
C SER A 135 -2.40 -5.75 14.83
N ASP A 136 -3.24 -4.98 14.16
CA ASP A 136 -4.39 -5.50 13.44
C ASP A 136 -3.97 -6.40 12.27
N ILE A 137 -2.92 -6.00 11.55
CA ILE A 137 -2.35 -6.81 10.47
C ILE A 137 -1.81 -8.14 11.02
N GLU A 138 -1.10 -8.09 12.15
CA GLU A 138 -0.59 -9.31 12.78
C GLU A 138 -1.71 -10.30 13.14
N LYS A 139 -2.82 -9.79 13.66
CA LYS A 139 -3.99 -10.61 14.00
C LYS A 139 -4.56 -11.31 12.75
N VAL A 140 -4.63 -10.61 11.64
CA VAL A 140 -5.09 -11.20 10.36
C VAL A 140 -4.11 -12.29 9.91
N LEU A 141 -2.81 -12.03 9.94
CA LEU A 141 -1.79 -13.00 9.53
C LEU A 141 -1.82 -14.26 10.39
N GLU A 142 -2.08 -14.14 11.68
CA GLU A 142 -2.23 -15.30 12.58
C GLU A 142 -3.43 -16.15 12.21
N LYS A 143 -4.54 -15.54 11.79
CA LYS A 143 -5.73 -16.27 11.34
C LYS A 143 -5.50 -17.02 10.02
N LEU A 144 -4.55 -16.57 9.21
CA LEU A 144 -4.24 -17.17 7.91
C LEU A 144 -3.25 -18.33 7.99
N LYS A 145 -2.67 -18.56 9.15
CA LYS A 145 -1.74 -19.67 9.36
C LYS A 145 -2.43 -21.02 9.43
#